data_ad783670941df804fccf6a73230492f2
#
_entry.id   ad783670941df804fccf6a73230492f2
#
_cell.length_a   1.000
_cell.length_b   1.000
_cell.length_c   1.000
_cell.angle_alpha   90.00
_cell.angle_beta   90.00
_cell.angle_gamma   90.00
#
_symmetry.space_group_name_H-M   'P 1'
#
loop_
_entity.id
_entity.type
_entity.pdbx_description
1 polymer ?
#
loop_
_entity_poly.entity_id
_entity_poly.type
_entity_poly.pdbx_seq_one_letter_code
_entity_poly.pdbx_strand_id
1 'polypeptide(L)'
;MTFMNKHEYLRFEIKKMIEEESLKPGDKLPTELQFQEKYDVSRHTVRLALSNLENEGVIYKEQGLGSFVSEKKLKSKEIGVITTYMSDYIFPYIIRGIEKELTEQGYTMILTSTDNNHDLEKRALKMMLDRDIDGIIVEPTKSALYNPNIGEYLKLKKRGIPTVMINATYAELDMPAVILDDYNAGYMATLELIENNHTNIGGIFKIDDMQGKERLKGYMNACYDNDVEYNSKNILVYETETLNELMDQSVTKLVTENNVTGIVTYNDKVANDLLEIIWKNDLKVPDDFSIVSHDNSYLSEMSSTQLTSVDHPKSDLGKKAAELVLTSVNNGNEKIEDYVFKPELVRRTSVKKI
;
A
#
# COMPACT_ATOMS: atom_id res chain seq x y z
N MET A 1 8.96 19.63 -32.99
CA MET A 1 10.14 20.00 -32.19
C MET A 1 9.79 21.27 -31.44
N THR A 2 9.52 21.16 -30.15
CA THR A 2 9.23 22.30 -29.27
C THR A 2 10.54 23.07 -29.08
N PHE A 3 10.60 24.31 -29.54
CA PHE A 3 11.78 25.15 -29.34
C PHE A 3 11.93 25.47 -27.85
N MET A 4 12.85 24.80 -27.19
CA MET A 4 13.22 25.10 -25.81
C MET A 4 13.83 26.52 -25.76
N ASN A 5 13.31 27.36 -24.86
CA ASN A 5 13.82 28.73 -24.71
C ASN A 5 15.30 28.69 -24.24
N LYS A 6 16.12 29.70 -24.66
CA LYS A 6 17.55 29.74 -24.32
C LYS A 6 17.85 29.63 -22.79
N HIS A 7 16.99 30.18 -21.94
CA HIS A 7 17.17 30.07 -20.48
C HIS A 7 16.79 28.69 -19.95
N GLU A 8 15.83 27.99 -20.55
CA GLU A 8 15.48 26.60 -20.19
C GLU A 8 16.57 25.62 -20.61
N TYR A 9 17.14 25.83 -21.80
CA TYR A 9 18.30 25.08 -22.26
C TYR A 9 19.50 25.26 -21.31
N LEU A 10 19.83 26.52 -20.95
CA LEU A 10 20.91 26.79 -20.01
C LEU A 10 20.65 26.18 -18.63
N ARG A 11 19.42 26.23 -18.14
CA ARG A 11 19.01 25.57 -16.89
C ARG A 11 19.27 24.06 -16.94
N PHE A 12 18.90 23.40 -18.03
CA PHE A 12 19.16 21.98 -18.25
C PHE A 12 20.65 21.67 -18.25
N GLU A 13 21.45 22.44 -18.97
CA GLU A 13 22.91 22.26 -19.05
C GLU A 13 23.60 22.47 -17.69
N ILE A 14 23.13 23.42 -16.86
CA ILE A 14 23.68 23.63 -15.52
C ILE A 14 23.36 22.44 -14.61
N LYS A 15 22.11 21.89 -14.66
CA LYS A 15 21.76 20.68 -13.92
C LYS A 15 22.64 19.50 -14.32
N LYS A 16 22.78 19.29 -15.63
CA LYS A 16 23.63 18.25 -16.20
C LYS A 16 25.10 18.40 -15.76
N MET A 17 25.63 19.62 -15.75
CA MET A 17 26.98 19.92 -15.26
C MET A 17 27.13 19.55 -13.77
N ILE A 18 26.15 19.87 -12.92
CA ILE A 18 26.16 19.51 -11.50
C ILE A 18 26.23 17.99 -11.33
N GLU A 19 25.47 17.24 -12.13
CA GLU A 19 25.42 15.79 -12.08
C GLU A 19 26.68 15.13 -12.67
N GLU A 20 27.08 15.51 -13.89
CA GLU A 20 28.22 14.89 -14.62
C GLU A 20 29.58 15.25 -14.03
N GLU A 21 29.77 16.50 -13.61
CA GLU A 21 31.02 16.96 -12.97
C GLU A 21 31.08 16.59 -11.48
N SER A 22 30.05 15.86 -10.96
CA SER A 22 29.96 15.42 -9.56
C SER A 22 30.15 16.56 -8.56
N LEU A 23 29.62 17.75 -8.86
CA LEU A 23 29.68 18.89 -7.96
C LEU A 23 28.91 18.58 -6.67
N LYS A 24 29.53 18.80 -5.54
CA LYS A 24 28.96 18.53 -4.22
C LYS A 24 28.20 19.76 -3.70
N PRO A 25 27.25 19.57 -2.78
CA PRO A 25 26.68 20.66 -2.02
C PRO A 25 27.77 21.57 -1.44
N GLY A 26 27.60 22.87 -1.65
CA GLY A 26 28.58 23.89 -1.27
C GLY A 26 29.64 24.20 -2.34
N ASP A 27 29.73 23.41 -3.43
CA ASP A 27 30.65 23.73 -4.52
C ASP A 27 30.18 24.95 -5.29
N LYS A 28 31.11 25.80 -5.66
CA LYS A 28 30.85 27.05 -6.37
C LYS A 28 30.62 26.81 -7.85
N LEU A 29 29.52 27.35 -8.39
CA LEU A 29 29.26 27.35 -9.81
C LEU A 29 30.07 28.39 -10.59
N PRO A 30 30.29 28.19 -11.90
CA PRO A 30 30.86 29.23 -12.77
C PRO A 30 30.11 30.56 -12.64
N THR A 31 30.81 31.64 -12.84
CA THR A 31 30.27 33.00 -12.77
C THR A 31 29.29 33.29 -13.92
N GLU A 32 28.44 34.33 -13.77
CA GLU A 32 27.53 34.76 -14.83
C GLU A 32 28.30 35.02 -16.16
N LEU A 33 29.50 35.58 -16.09
CA LEU A 33 30.31 35.86 -17.27
C LEU A 33 30.80 34.58 -17.94
N GLN A 34 31.29 33.60 -17.14
CA GLN A 34 31.71 32.29 -17.67
C GLN A 34 30.59 31.53 -18.32
N PHE A 35 29.37 31.59 -17.77
CA PHE A 35 28.19 31.01 -18.43
C PHE A 35 27.82 31.72 -19.74
N GLN A 36 27.92 33.07 -19.80
CA GLN A 36 27.72 33.83 -21.04
C GLN A 36 28.69 33.39 -22.14
N GLU A 37 29.98 33.27 -21.80
CA GLU A 37 31.02 32.86 -22.73
C GLU A 37 30.87 31.41 -23.17
N LYS A 38 30.59 30.49 -22.25
CA LYS A 38 30.53 29.04 -22.53
C LYS A 38 29.34 28.69 -23.39
N TYR A 39 28.18 29.36 -23.20
CA TYR A 39 26.90 28.98 -23.85
C TYR A 39 26.39 30.00 -24.87
N ASP A 40 27.14 31.07 -25.16
CA ASP A 40 26.80 32.15 -26.06
C ASP A 40 25.38 32.73 -25.82
N VAL A 41 25.13 33.15 -24.60
CA VAL A 41 23.83 33.66 -24.14
C VAL A 41 23.97 35.03 -23.47
N SER A 42 22.88 35.81 -23.49
CA SER A 42 22.86 37.13 -22.85
C SER A 42 22.93 36.99 -21.30
N ARG A 43 23.43 38.05 -20.65
CA ARG A 43 23.44 38.15 -19.17
C ARG A 43 22.05 37.97 -18.57
N HIS A 44 21.02 38.49 -19.23
CA HIS A 44 19.63 38.33 -18.79
C HIS A 44 19.18 36.85 -18.81
N THR A 45 19.57 36.11 -19.88
CA THR A 45 19.29 34.68 -20.02
C THR A 45 19.96 33.87 -18.90
N VAL A 46 21.24 34.20 -18.56
CA VAL A 46 21.95 33.53 -17.46
C VAL A 46 21.27 33.82 -16.13
N ARG A 47 20.94 35.07 -15.84
CA ARG A 47 20.27 35.44 -14.58
C ARG A 47 18.93 34.80 -14.42
N LEU A 48 18.15 34.69 -15.48
CA LEU A 48 16.85 34.03 -15.48
C LEU A 48 17.01 32.52 -15.21
N ALA A 49 17.98 31.85 -15.85
CA ALA A 49 18.27 30.46 -15.61
C ALA A 49 18.72 30.20 -14.15
N LEU A 50 19.65 31.02 -13.63
CA LEU A 50 20.13 30.92 -12.25
C LEU A 50 19.04 31.25 -11.22
N SER A 51 18.15 32.23 -11.52
CA SER A 51 17.02 32.53 -10.63
C SER A 51 16.02 31.38 -10.57
N ASN A 52 15.77 30.74 -11.71
CA ASN A 52 14.90 29.56 -11.75
C ASN A 52 15.52 28.39 -10.95
N LEU A 53 16.81 28.14 -11.10
CA LEU A 53 17.53 27.11 -10.32
C LEU A 53 17.55 27.42 -8.82
N GLU A 54 17.64 28.68 -8.44
CA GLU A 54 17.56 29.12 -7.05
C GLU A 54 16.14 28.91 -6.47
N ASN A 55 15.10 29.28 -7.24
CA ASN A 55 13.70 29.02 -6.86
C ASN A 55 13.38 27.52 -6.77
N GLU A 56 14.03 26.70 -7.59
CA GLU A 56 13.93 25.24 -7.53
C GLU A 56 14.75 24.65 -6.35
N GLY A 57 15.59 25.46 -5.71
CA GLY A 57 16.45 25.03 -4.61
C GLY A 57 17.68 24.21 -5.04
N VAL A 58 18.02 24.17 -6.33
CA VAL A 58 19.21 23.50 -6.89
C VAL A 58 20.49 24.20 -6.47
N ILE A 59 20.41 25.53 -6.44
CA ILE A 59 21.51 26.40 -6.09
C ILE A 59 21.05 27.43 -5.05
N TYR A 60 22.00 28.00 -4.34
CA TYR A 60 21.78 29.18 -3.52
C TYR A 60 22.80 30.27 -3.88
N LYS A 61 22.43 31.51 -3.63
CA LYS A 61 23.30 32.66 -3.88
C LYS A 61 23.80 33.23 -2.58
N GLU A 62 25.10 33.48 -2.51
CA GLU A 62 25.71 34.29 -1.46
C GLU A 62 26.10 35.65 -2.03
N GLN A 63 25.64 36.71 -1.35
CA GLN A 63 25.88 38.07 -1.81
C GLN A 63 27.38 38.37 -1.91
N GLY A 64 27.85 38.72 -3.11
CA GLY A 64 29.27 39.01 -3.39
C GLY A 64 30.13 37.77 -3.62
N LEU A 65 29.69 36.57 -3.30
CA LEU A 65 30.46 35.34 -3.42
C LEU A 65 30.09 34.50 -4.64
N GLY A 66 28.87 34.57 -5.10
CA GLY A 66 28.41 33.88 -6.30
C GLY A 66 27.25 32.88 -6.06
N SER A 67 27.11 31.92 -6.97
CA SER A 67 26.12 30.83 -6.86
C SER A 67 26.83 29.53 -6.47
N PHE A 68 26.18 28.75 -5.60
CA PHE A 68 26.71 27.51 -5.05
C PHE A 68 25.67 26.40 -5.20
N VAL A 69 26.12 25.16 -5.33
CA VAL A 69 25.24 23.99 -5.33
C VAL A 69 24.56 23.86 -3.97
N SER A 70 23.25 23.73 -3.96
CA SER A 70 22.46 23.61 -2.73
C SER A 70 22.61 22.20 -2.13
N GLU A 71 22.50 22.09 -0.81
CA GLU A 71 22.35 20.80 -0.12
C GLU A 71 20.99 20.15 -0.45
N LYS A 72 20.04 20.93 -0.96
CA LYS A 72 18.69 20.46 -1.24
C LYS A 72 18.69 19.67 -2.54
N LYS A 73 18.61 18.34 -2.44
CA LYS A 73 18.40 17.46 -3.59
C LYS A 73 17.16 17.95 -4.37
N LEU A 74 17.30 18.13 -5.68
CA LEU A 74 16.14 18.40 -6.54
C LEU A 74 15.14 17.26 -6.35
N LYS A 75 13.90 17.63 -6.08
CA LYS A 75 12.83 16.64 -6.08
C LYS A 75 12.54 16.22 -7.51
N SER A 76 12.55 14.94 -7.77
CA SER A 76 12.20 14.34 -9.06
C SER A 76 10.72 14.51 -9.38
N LYS A 77 9.91 14.76 -8.34
CA LYS A 77 8.45 14.73 -8.40
C LYS A 77 7.90 13.34 -8.79
N GLU A 78 8.64 12.30 -8.46
CA GLU A 78 8.26 10.92 -8.67
C GLU A 78 8.13 10.19 -7.33
N ILE A 79 7.01 9.49 -7.15
CA ILE A 79 6.76 8.60 -6.00
C ILE A 79 6.63 7.17 -6.50
N GLY A 80 7.45 6.27 -5.95
CA GLY A 80 7.32 4.85 -6.19
C GLY A 80 6.12 4.27 -5.47
N VAL A 81 5.40 3.34 -6.11
CA VAL A 81 4.31 2.59 -5.50
C VAL A 81 4.50 1.12 -5.83
N ILE A 82 4.63 0.29 -4.80
CA ILE A 82 4.74 -1.16 -4.90
C ILE A 82 3.54 -1.76 -4.20
N THR A 83 2.70 -2.50 -4.94
CA THR A 83 1.54 -3.21 -4.40
C THR A 83 1.71 -4.72 -4.58
N THR A 84 1.00 -5.53 -3.82
CA THR A 84 0.98 -6.98 -4.06
C THR A 84 0.29 -7.28 -5.39
N TYR A 85 -0.84 -6.64 -5.68
CA TYR A 85 -1.57 -6.80 -6.95
C TYR A 85 -1.95 -5.43 -7.51
N MET A 86 -2.25 -5.35 -8.81
CA MET A 86 -2.74 -4.14 -9.47
C MET A 86 -4.20 -4.21 -9.89
N SER A 87 -4.63 -5.37 -10.36
CA SER A 87 -5.96 -5.57 -10.98
C SER A 87 -6.97 -6.25 -10.07
N ASP A 88 -6.55 -6.81 -8.94
CA ASP A 88 -7.43 -7.48 -8.00
C ASP A 88 -8.39 -6.46 -7.35
N TYR A 89 -9.57 -6.86 -7.15
CA TYR A 89 -10.82 -6.15 -6.86
C TYR A 89 -10.76 -4.93 -5.91
N ILE A 90 -9.85 -4.87 -4.92
CA ILE A 90 -9.67 -3.69 -4.04
C ILE A 90 -8.54 -2.76 -4.49
N PHE A 91 -7.50 -3.29 -5.14
CA PHE A 91 -6.28 -2.56 -5.48
C PHE A 91 -6.50 -1.38 -6.42
N PRO A 92 -7.36 -1.46 -7.47
CA PRO A 92 -7.62 -0.31 -8.32
C PRO A 92 -8.13 0.92 -7.56
N TYR A 93 -8.90 0.73 -6.49
CA TYR A 93 -9.40 1.83 -5.66
C TYR A 93 -8.30 2.44 -4.78
N ILE A 94 -7.43 1.61 -4.20
CA ILE A 94 -6.27 2.06 -3.42
C ILE A 94 -5.32 2.85 -4.33
N ILE A 95 -4.95 2.27 -5.48
CA ILE A 95 -4.05 2.89 -6.46
C ILE A 95 -4.61 4.22 -6.94
N ARG A 96 -5.93 4.29 -7.22
CA ARG A 96 -6.59 5.53 -7.63
C ARG A 96 -6.58 6.59 -6.53
N GLY A 97 -6.75 6.18 -5.26
CA GLY A 97 -6.63 7.08 -4.11
C GLY A 97 -5.23 7.69 -4.00
N ILE A 98 -4.19 6.87 -4.18
CA ILE A 98 -2.79 7.31 -4.21
C ILE A 98 -2.55 8.26 -5.39
N GLU A 99 -2.91 7.83 -6.60
CA GLU A 99 -2.66 8.57 -7.85
C GLU A 99 -3.30 9.96 -7.83
N LYS A 100 -4.56 10.03 -7.39
CA LYS A 100 -5.28 11.31 -7.32
C LYS A 100 -4.58 12.31 -6.40
N GLU A 101 -4.23 11.89 -5.18
CA GLU A 101 -3.56 12.78 -4.20
C GLU A 101 -2.17 13.20 -4.69
N LEU A 102 -1.38 12.29 -5.26
CA LEU A 102 -0.07 12.59 -5.82
C LEU A 102 -0.16 13.60 -6.98
N THR A 103 -1.12 13.40 -7.90
CA THR A 103 -1.33 14.28 -9.05
C THR A 103 -1.76 15.68 -8.63
N GLU A 104 -2.66 15.81 -7.65
CA GLU A 104 -3.09 17.10 -7.09
C GLU A 104 -1.91 17.89 -6.48
N GLN A 105 -0.89 17.20 -5.98
CA GLN A 105 0.35 17.80 -5.43
C GLN A 105 1.49 17.91 -6.47
N GLY A 106 1.22 17.60 -7.75
CA GLY A 106 2.16 17.71 -8.86
C GLY A 106 3.25 16.66 -8.86
N TYR A 107 2.96 15.46 -8.33
CA TYR A 107 3.84 14.28 -8.37
C TYR A 107 3.34 13.25 -9.38
N THR A 108 4.28 12.51 -9.97
CA THR A 108 4.02 11.37 -10.86
C THR A 108 4.18 10.07 -10.08
N MET A 109 3.27 9.12 -10.30
CA MET A 109 3.32 7.80 -9.70
C MET A 109 4.07 6.81 -10.61
N ILE A 110 5.02 6.04 -10.04
CA ILE A 110 5.66 4.91 -10.69
C ILE A 110 5.16 3.64 -10.02
N LEU A 111 4.28 2.90 -10.69
CA LEU A 111 3.60 1.73 -10.14
C LEU A 111 4.24 0.42 -10.60
N THR A 112 4.37 -0.54 -9.69
CA THR A 112 4.71 -1.94 -9.97
C THR A 112 4.02 -2.87 -8.98
N SER A 113 3.89 -4.18 -9.32
CA SER A 113 3.35 -5.19 -8.42
C SER A 113 4.34 -6.31 -8.14
N THR A 114 4.09 -7.02 -7.04
CA THR A 114 4.94 -8.13 -6.59
C THR A 114 4.27 -9.51 -6.75
N ASP A 115 2.99 -9.55 -7.09
CA ASP A 115 2.17 -10.78 -7.11
C ASP A 115 2.34 -11.62 -5.82
N ASN A 116 2.51 -10.91 -4.70
CA ASN A 116 2.81 -11.46 -3.38
C ASN A 116 4.05 -12.39 -3.36
N ASN A 117 5.08 -12.07 -4.17
CA ASN A 117 6.30 -12.83 -4.34
C ASN A 117 7.53 -12.01 -3.96
N HIS A 118 8.38 -12.52 -3.05
CA HIS A 118 9.57 -11.82 -2.55
C HIS A 118 10.64 -11.57 -3.63
N ASP A 119 10.74 -12.40 -4.68
CA ASP A 119 11.70 -12.16 -5.76
C ASP A 119 11.25 -10.99 -6.65
N LEU A 120 9.95 -10.86 -6.88
CA LEU A 120 9.39 -9.71 -7.60
C LEU A 120 9.48 -8.44 -6.75
N GLU A 121 9.23 -8.51 -5.45
CA GLU A 121 9.44 -7.40 -4.52
C GLU A 121 10.89 -6.90 -4.57
N LYS A 122 11.87 -7.82 -4.53
CA LYS A 122 13.29 -7.47 -4.65
C LYS A 122 13.61 -6.72 -5.94
N ARG A 123 13.03 -7.17 -7.06
CA ARG A 123 13.20 -6.50 -8.37
C ARG A 123 12.58 -5.11 -8.35
N ALA A 124 11.36 -4.99 -7.80
CA ALA A 124 10.66 -3.72 -7.66
C ALA A 124 11.46 -2.72 -6.80
N LEU A 125 11.93 -3.14 -5.62
CA LEU A 125 12.75 -2.31 -4.74
C LEU A 125 14.06 -1.84 -5.40
N LYS A 126 14.75 -2.75 -6.12
CA LYS A 126 15.96 -2.38 -6.87
C LYS A 126 15.65 -1.37 -7.97
N MET A 127 14.60 -1.59 -8.74
CA MET A 127 14.17 -0.65 -9.79
C MET A 127 13.89 0.74 -9.20
N MET A 128 13.23 0.81 -8.04
CA MET A 128 12.97 2.07 -7.36
C MET A 128 14.25 2.72 -6.81
N LEU A 129 15.19 1.91 -6.30
CA LEU A 129 16.50 2.39 -5.84
C LEU A 129 17.38 2.94 -6.98
N ASP A 130 17.24 2.39 -8.20
CA ASP A 130 17.99 2.85 -9.38
C ASP A 130 17.40 4.12 -10.01
N ARG A 131 16.20 4.53 -9.58
CA ARG A 131 15.54 5.78 -9.98
C ARG A 131 15.75 6.87 -8.95
N ASP A 132 15.60 8.10 -9.40
CA ASP A 132 15.63 9.27 -8.51
C ASP A 132 14.21 9.59 -8.02
N ILE A 133 13.65 8.72 -7.18
CA ILE A 133 12.33 8.92 -6.56
C ILE A 133 12.45 9.73 -5.27
N ASP A 134 11.44 10.55 -4.98
CA ASP A 134 11.39 11.37 -3.77
C ASP A 134 10.86 10.62 -2.54
N GLY A 135 10.07 9.57 -2.76
CA GLY A 135 9.50 8.72 -1.72
C GLY A 135 8.89 7.46 -2.30
N ILE A 136 8.47 6.55 -1.44
CA ILE A 136 7.89 5.28 -1.86
C ILE A 136 6.74 4.85 -0.93
N ILE A 137 5.68 4.31 -1.52
CA ILE A 137 4.58 3.63 -0.83
C ILE A 137 4.70 2.14 -1.15
N VAL A 138 4.68 1.29 -0.13
CA VAL A 138 4.87 -0.15 -0.31
C VAL A 138 3.80 -0.93 0.43
N GLU A 139 3.15 -1.86 -0.25
CA GLU A 139 2.42 -2.93 0.40
C GLU A 139 3.36 -4.10 0.65
N PRO A 140 3.57 -4.50 1.91
CA PRO A 140 4.46 -5.59 2.28
C PRO A 140 4.04 -6.94 1.66
N THR A 141 4.97 -7.58 0.98
CA THR A 141 4.79 -8.91 0.39
C THR A 141 4.91 -9.97 1.47
N LYS A 142 3.94 -10.90 1.57
CA LYS A 142 3.93 -11.98 2.59
C LYS A 142 4.32 -11.46 3.97
N SER A 143 3.63 -10.39 4.40
CA SER A 143 3.99 -9.57 5.56
C SER A 143 4.07 -10.33 6.89
N ALA A 144 3.48 -11.53 6.97
CA ALA A 144 3.52 -12.38 8.17
C ALA A 144 4.70 -13.38 8.18
N LEU A 145 5.50 -13.39 7.12
CA LEU A 145 6.68 -14.24 7.00
C LEU A 145 7.96 -13.40 7.03
N TYR A 146 9.10 -14.06 7.33
CA TYR A 146 10.40 -13.39 7.23
C TYR A 146 10.65 -12.87 5.81
N ASN A 147 10.97 -11.58 5.67
CA ASN A 147 11.27 -10.99 4.38
C ASN A 147 12.77 -11.02 4.09
N PRO A 148 13.23 -11.75 3.05
CA PRO A 148 14.64 -11.78 2.67
C PRO A 148 15.15 -10.46 2.07
N ASN A 149 14.25 -9.49 1.80
CA ASN A 149 14.54 -8.22 1.17
C ASN A 149 14.71 -7.05 2.16
N ILE A 150 14.71 -7.29 3.46
CA ILE A 150 14.91 -6.24 4.49
C ILE A 150 16.12 -5.35 4.18
N GLY A 151 17.20 -5.94 3.62
CA GLY A 151 18.38 -5.19 3.20
C GLY A 151 18.12 -4.10 2.16
N GLU A 152 17.14 -4.28 1.26
CA GLU A 152 16.78 -3.27 0.26
C GLU A 152 16.00 -2.10 0.92
N TYR A 153 15.13 -2.38 1.89
CA TYR A 153 14.46 -1.35 2.70
C TYR A 153 15.44 -0.52 3.52
N LEU A 154 16.46 -1.16 4.11
CA LEU A 154 17.53 -0.44 4.81
C LEU A 154 18.34 0.47 3.88
N LYS A 155 18.49 0.12 2.59
CA LYS A 155 19.10 1.01 1.59
C LYS A 155 18.23 2.23 1.30
N LEU A 156 16.90 2.09 1.20
CA LEU A 156 15.96 3.22 1.08
C LEU A 156 16.14 4.16 2.28
N LYS A 157 16.10 3.63 3.50
CA LYS A 157 16.32 4.39 4.74
C LYS A 157 17.67 5.11 4.76
N LYS A 158 18.75 4.41 4.36
CA LYS A 158 20.11 5.00 4.29
C LYS A 158 20.23 6.13 3.26
N ARG A 159 19.47 6.05 2.15
CA ARG A 159 19.41 7.10 1.13
C ARG A 159 18.49 8.26 1.52
N GLY A 160 17.80 8.16 2.65
CA GLY A 160 16.83 9.17 3.10
C GLY A 160 15.57 9.21 2.22
N ILE A 161 15.21 8.09 1.57
CA ILE A 161 13.99 7.98 0.78
C ILE A 161 12.83 7.63 1.72
N PRO A 162 11.88 8.55 1.97
CA PRO A 162 10.72 8.30 2.80
C PRO A 162 9.93 7.10 2.30
N THR A 163 9.62 6.19 3.21
CA THR A 163 8.87 4.97 2.91
C THR A 163 7.65 4.90 3.80
N VAL A 164 6.46 4.71 3.22
CA VAL A 164 5.20 4.49 3.92
C VAL A 164 4.66 3.10 3.53
N MET A 165 4.31 2.29 4.51
CA MET A 165 3.69 1.00 4.27
C MET A 165 2.16 1.12 4.24
N ILE A 166 1.50 0.23 3.50
CA ILE A 166 0.04 0.14 3.46
C ILE A 166 -0.41 -1.29 3.77
N ASN A 167 -1.61 -1.41 4.33
CA ASN A 167 -2.27 -2.68 4.68
C ASN A 167 -1.57 -3.51 5.76
N ALA A 168 -0.25 -3.48 5.84
CA ALA A 168 0.54 -4.22 6.81
C ALA A 168 1.90 -3.54 7.05
N THR A 169 2.68 -4.08 7.98
CA THR A 169 4.07 -3.69 8.26
C THR A 169 4.98 -4.91 8.31
N TYR A 170 6.28 -4.70 8.16
CA TYR A 170 7.27 -5.69 8.58
C TYR A 170 7.74 -5.37 9.99
N ALA A 171 7.66 -6.35 10.90
CA ALA A 171 8.02 -6.17 12.31
C ALA A 171 9.48 -5.72 12.50
N GLU A 172 10.37 -6.04 11.55
CA GLU A 172 11.78 -5.70 11.56
C GLU A 172 12.08 -4.26 11.11
N LEU A 173 11.06 -3.54 10.59
CA LEU A 173 11.23 -2.22 10.02
C LEU A 173 10.40 -1.19 10.80
N ASP A 174 11.08 -0.16 11.32
CA ASP A 174 10.42 1.02 11.92
C ASP A 174 10.11 2.01 10.79
N MET A 175 9.02 1.76 10.08
CA MET A 175 8.51 2.59 8.97
C MET A 175 7.02 2.90 9.20
N PRO A 176 6.57 4.14 8.96
CA PRO A 176 5.18 4.52 9.15
C PRO A 176 4.26 3.72 8.22
N ALA A 177 3.07 3.43 8.70
CA ALA A 177 2.08 2.66 7.97
C ALA A 177 0.69 3.28 7.98
N VAL A 178 -0.08 2.98 6.95
CA VAL A 178 -1.52 3.23 6.88
C VAL A 178 -2.22 1.88 6.78
N ILE A 179 -2.92 1.49 7.84
CA ILE A 179 -3.50 0.15 7.99
C ILE A 179 -4.96 0.23 8.45
N LEU A 180 -5.68 -0.86 8.26
CA LEU A 180 -6.93 -1.13 8.95
C LEU A 180 -6.64 -1.82 10.28
N ASP A 181 -7.46 -1.64 11.29
CA ASP A 181 -7.44 -2.44 12.51
C ASP A 181 -8.05 -3.84 12.23
N ASP A 182 -7.23 -4.71 11.63
CA ASP A 182 -7.64 -6.04 11.20
C ASP A 182 -8.00 -6.96 12.36
N TYR A 183 -7.43 -6.71 13.56
CA TYR A 183 -7.84 -7.43 14.76
C TYR A 183 -9.31 -7.15 15.09
N ASN A 184 -9.67 -5.89 15.19
CA ASN A 184 -11.05 -5.50 15.46
C ASN A 184 -11.98 -5.83 14.27
N ALA A 185 -11.50 -5.85 13.04
CA ALA A 185 -12.24 -6.31 11.87
C ALA A 185 -12.64 -7.79 12.01
N GLY A 186 -11.69 -8.66 12.33
CA GLY A 186 -11.95 -10.09 12.57
C GLY A 186 -12.84 -10.34 13.78
N TYR A 187 -12.65 -9.57 14.85
CA TYR A 187 -13.51 -9.62 16.05
C TYR A 187 -14.96 -9.26 15.71
N MET A 188 -15.16 -8.14 15.02
CA MET A 188 -16.48 -7.64 14.61
C MET A 188 -17.22 -8.59 13.66
N ALA A 189 -16.51 -9.15 12.69
CA ALA A 189 -17.06 -10.13 11.76
C ALA A 189 -17.59 -11.39 12.48
N THR A 190 -16.86 -11.84 13.49
CA THR A 190 -17.23 -13.01 14.28
C THR A 190 -18.36 -12.70 15.24
N LEU A 191 -18.32 -11.53 15.90
CA LEU A 191 -19.36 -11.08 16.81
C LEU A 191 -20.71 -10.97 16.10
N GLU A 192 -20.74 -10.54 14.84
CA GLU A 192 -21.98 -10.49 14.05
C GLU A 192 -22.67 -11.87 13.96
N LEU A 193 -21.91 -12.94 13.79
CA LEU A 193 -22.46 -14.30 13.80
C LEU A 193 -22.93 -14.71 15.21
N ILE A 194 -22.14 -14.41 16.24
CA ILE A 194 -22.47 -14.73 17.63
C ILE A 194 -23.78 -14.04 18.07
N GLU A 195 -23.92 -12.75 17.76
CA GLU A 195 -25.13 -11.97 18.08
C GLU A 195 -26.39 -12.48 17.34
N ASN A 196 -26.18 -13.23 16.25
CA ASN A 196 -27.24 -13.93 15.52
C ASN A 196 -27.40 -15.40 15.96
N ASN A 197 -26.90 -15.77 17.16
CA ASN A 197 -26.98 -17.04 17.86
C ASN A 197 -26.19 -18.21 17.21
N HIS A 198 -25.23 -17.92 16.31
CA HIS A 198 -24.33 -18.95 15.82
C HIS A 198 -23.32 -19.35 16.92
N THR A 199 -23.28 -20.64 17.25
CA THR A 199 -22.34 -21.20 18.27
C THR A 199 -21.33 -22.16 17.67
N ASN A 200 -21.55 -22.69 16.46
CA ASN A 200 -20.59 -23.50 15.73
C ASN A 200 -20.15 -22.73 14.48
N ILE A 201 -19.08 -21.95 14.65
CA ILE A 201 -18.61 -21.00 13.64
C ILE A 201 -17.33 -21.56 13.01
N GLY A 202 -17.23 -21.48 11.70
CA GLY A 202 -16.03 -21.79 10.93
C GLY A 202 -15.28 -20.52 10.50
N GLY A 203 -14.02 -20.70 10.07
CA GLY A 203 -13.23 -19.61 9.55
C GLY A 203 -12.29 -20.05 8.43
N ILE A 204 -12.08 -19.17 7.46
CA ILE A 204 -11.12 -19.36 6.36
C ILE A 204 -10.19 -18.15 6.32
N PHE A 205 -8.93 -18.32 6.70
CA PHE A 205 -7.99 -17.23 6.90
C PHE A 205 -6.67 -17.42 6.15
N LYS A 206 -6.17 -16.33 5.59
CA LYS A 206 -4.85 -16.26 4.99
C LYS A 206 -3.79 -16.05 6.08
N ILE A 207 -2.67 -16.78 6.03
CA ILE A 207 -1.67 -16.75 7.10
C ILE A 207 -0.28 -16.26 6.66
N ASP A 208 -0.08 -16.02 5.38
CA ASP A 208 1.16 -15.43 4.87
C ASP A 208 1.15 -13.89 4.84
N ASP A 209 0.05 -13.25 5.29
CA ASP A 209 0.00 -11.83 5.57
C ASP A 209 -0.50 -11.48 6.98
N MET A 210 -0.14 -10.30 7.46
CA MET A 210 -0.49 -9.85 8.81
C MET A 210 -1.98 -9.55 8.95
N GLN A 211 -2.64 -9.06 7.91
CA GLN A 211 -4.09 -8.82 7.91
C GLN A 211 -4.85 -10.11 8.27
N GLY A 212 -4.51 -11.22 7.61
CA GLY A 212 -5.18 -12.49 7.86
C GLY A 212 -4.88 -13.05 9.25
N LYS A 213 -3.66 -12.89 9.76
CA LYS A 213 -3.32 -13.29 11.13
C LYS A 213 -4.05 -12.47 12.19
N GLU A 214 -4.14 -11.16 12.01
CA GLU A 214 -4.87 -10.31 12.96
C GLU A 214 -6.39 -10.56 12.88
N ARG A 215 -6.98 -10.78 11.69
CA ARG A 215 -8.38 -11.21 11.54
C ARG A 215 -8.66 -12.53 12.24
N LEU A 216 -7.77 -13.53 12.08
CA LEU A 216 -7.89 -14.82 12.80
C LEU A 216 -7.79 -14.63 14.32
N LYS A 217 -6.87 -13.79 14.80
CA LYS A 217 -6.73 -13.49 16.23
C LYS A 217 -7.99 -12.79 16.77
N GLY A 218 -8.56 -11.85 16.02
CA GLY A 218 -9.84 -11.20 16.34
C GLY A 218 -10.98 -12.21 16.43
N TYR A 219 -11.06 -13.14 15.47
CA TYR A 219 -12.01 -14.25 15.46
C TYR A 219 -11.89 -15.10 16.75
N MET A 220 -10.67 -15.53 17.08
CA MET A 220 -10.42 -16.35 18.28
C MET A 220 -10.86 -15.64 19.56
N ASN A 221 -10.56 -14.35 19.68
CA ASN A 221 -10.92 -13.59 20.87
C ASN A 221 -12.42 -13.29 20.94
N ALA A 222 -13.09 -13.07 19.83
CA ALA A 222 -14.54 -12.93 19.81
C ALA A 222 -15.24 -14.22 20.29
N CYS A 223 -14.76 -15.38 19.86
CA CYS A 223 -15.27 -16.67 20.38
C CYS A 223 -15.01 -16.79 21.90
N TYR A 224 -13.78 -16.50 22.35
CA TYR A 224 -13.41 -16.61 23.76
C TYR A 224 -14.22 -15.69 24.67
N ASP A 225 -14.35 -14.42 24.29
CA ASP A 225 -15.04 -13.40 25.10
C ASP A 225 -16.57 -13.64 25.21
N ASN A 226 -17.12 -14.43 24.30
CA ASN A 226 -18.57 -14.74 24.24
C ASN A 226 -18.89 -16.20 24.55
N ASP A 227 -17.98 -16.96 25.16
CA ASP A 227 -18.17 -18.36 25.54
C ASP A 227 -18.57 -19.29 24.36
N VAL A 228 -18.15 -18.96 23.13
CA VAL A 228 -18.29 -19.81 21.94
C VAL A 228 -17.08 -20.71 21.81
N GLU A 229 -17.30 -22.00 21.66
CA GLU A 229 -16.20 -22.97 21.56
C GLU A 229 -15.36 -22.75 20.30
N TYR A 230 -14.04 -22.52 20.48
CA TYR A 230 -13.07 -22.52 19.40
C TYR A 230 -12.75 -23.95 18.97
N ASN A 231 -13.19 -24.34 17.77
CA ASN A 231 -12.92 -25.68 17.24
C ASN A 231 -11.91 -25.57 16.07
N SER A 232 -10.68 -26.00 16.30
CA SER A 232 -9.62 -25.95 15.29
C SER A 232 -9.93 -26.74 14.00
N LYS A 233 -10.86 -27.73 14.05
CA LYS A 233 -11.29 -28.45 12.84
C LYS A 233 -12.15 -27.61 11.91
N ASN A 234 -12.72 -26.52 12.43
CA ASN A 234 -13.56 -25.60 11.67
C ASN A 234 -12.75 -24.42 11.12
N ILE A 235 -11.44 -24.35 11.44
CA ILE A 235 -10.57 -23.27 10.97
C ILE A 235 -9.67 -23.79 9.87
N LEU A 236 -9.87 -23.20 8.70
CA LEU A 236 -9.04 -23.46 7.53
C LEU A 236 -8.07 -22.29 7.32
N VAL A 237 -6.80 -22.61 7.16
CA VAL A 237 -5.78 -21.60 6.91
C VAL A 237 -5.05 -21.91 5.60
N TYR A 238 -4.65 -20.85 4.89
CA TYR A 238 -3.96 -20.99 3.61
C TYR A 238 -2.89 -19.91 3.43
N GLU A 239 -1.93 -20.22 2.58
CA GLU A 239 -0.99 -19.27 1.98
C GLU A 239 -1.42 -18.95 0.55
N THR A 240 -0.88 -17.91 -0.03
CA THR A 240 -1.25 -17.45 -1.38
C THR A 240 -1.28 -18.59 -2.41
N GLU A 241 -0.31 -19.50 -2.35
CA GLU A 241 -0.17 -20.59 -3.31
C GLU A 241 -1.09 -21.79 -3.05
N THR A 242 -1.64 -21.92 -1.82
CA THR A 242 -2.42 -23.11 -1.41
C THR A 242 -3.93 -22.90 -1.39
N LEU A 243 -4.43 -21.70 -1.71
CA LEU A 243 -5.86 -21.38 -1.66
C LEU A 243 -6.70 -22.34 -2.52
N ASN A 244 -6.30 -22.58 -3.78
CA ASN A 244 -7.08 -23.41 -4.70
C ASN A 244 -7.21 -24.85 -4.18
N GLU A 245 -6.13 -25.43 -3.67
CA GLU A 245 -6.16 -26.78 -3.08
C GLU A 245 -7.07 -26.83 -1.84
N LEU A 246 -7.00 -25.82 -0.99
CA LEU A 246 -7.87 -25.70 0.18
C LEU A 246 -9.34 -25.65 -0.20
N MET A 247 -9.70 -24.82 -1.20
CA MET A 247 -11.09 -24.67 -1.66
C MET A 247 -11.63 -25.97 -2.23
N ASP A 248 -10.86 -26.71 -3.00
CA ASP A 248 -11.30 -27.95 -3.62
C ASP A 248 -11.57 -29.10 -2.64
N GLN A 249 -10.77 -29.22 -1.57
CA GLN A 249 -10.75 -30.38 -0.70
C GLN A 249 -11.35 -30.11 0.69
N SER A 250 -10.86 -29.06 1.36
CA SER A 250 -11.13 -28.84 2.77
C SER A 250 -12.39 -28.04 3.01
N VAL A 251 -12.71 -27.08 2.13
CA VAL A 251 -13.90 -26.25 2.27
C VAL A 251 -15.18 -27.07 2.04
N THR A 252 -15.19 -27.96 1.04
CA THR A 252 -16.32 -28.88 0.85
C THR A 252 -16.60 -29.69 2.10
N LYS A 253 -15.56 -30.22 2.74
CA LYS A 253 -15.70 -30.99 3.98
C LYS A 253 -16.20 -30.13 5.14
N LEU A 254 -15.69 -28.92 5.29
CA LEU A 254 -16.15 -27.96 6.31
C LEU A 254 -17.66 -27.73 6.21
N VAL A 255 -18.16 -27.55 4.98
CA VAL A 255 -19.57 -27.24 4.70
C VAL A 255 -20.47 -28.47 4.88
N THR A 256 -20.01 -29.68 4.54
CA THR A 256 -20.88 -30.88 4.53
C THR A 256 -20.81 -31.76 5.78
N GLU A 257 -19.69 -31.72 6.52
CA GLU A 257 -19.44 -32.68 7.61
C GLU A 257 -19.37 -32.05 9.01
N ASN A 258 -18.99 -30.77 9.14
CA ASN A 258 -18.62 -30.19 10.45
C ASN A 258 -19.78 -29.51 11.20
N ASN A 259 -21.01 -29.55 10.68
CA ASN A 259 -22.19 -28.90 11.26
C ASN A 259 -22.02 -27.41 11.57
N VAL A 260 -21.16 -26.72 10.82
CA VAL A 260 -20.93 -25.28 10.95
C VAL A 260 -22.18 -24.54 10.50
N THR A 261 -22.58 -23.51 11.21
CA THR A 261 -23.78 -22.69 10.86
C THR A 261 -23.44 -21.29 10.36
N GLY A 262 -22.22 -20.82 10.66
CA GLY A 262 -21.71 -19.53 10.19
C GLY A 262 -20.23 -19.62 9.86
N ILE A 263 -19.78 -18.88 8.89
CA ILE A 263 -18.38 -18.87 8.43
C ILE A 263 -17.89 -17.43 8.28
N VAL A 264 -16.72 -17.13 8.89
CA VAL A 264 -15.97 -15.89 8.65
C VAL A 264 -14.93 -16.17 7.59
N THR A 265 -14.90 -15.35 6.53
CA THR A 265 -13.90 -15.49 5.46
C THR A 265 -12.87 -14.38 5.51
N TYR A 266 -11.64 -14.70 5.07
CA TYR A 266 -10.56 -13.73 4.98
C TYR A 266 -10.97 -12.48 4.18
N ASN A 267 -11.66 -12.65 3.05
CA ASN A 267 -12.14 -11.54 2.23
C ASN A 267 -13.30 -11.95 1.30
N ASP A 268 -13.88 -10.98 0.60
CA ASP A 268 -15.03 -11.20 -0.28
C ASP A 268 -14.73 -12.14 -1.46
N LYS A 269 -13.47 -12.21 -1.93
CA LYS A 269 -13.07 -13.16 -2.97
C LYS A 269 -13.20 -14.60 -2.46
N VAL A 270 -12.65 -14.89 -1.30
CA VAL A 270 -12.78 -16.21 -0.64
C VAL A 270 -14.24 -16.52 -0.33
N ALA A 271 -15.03 -15.52 0.07
CA ALA A 271 -16.46 -15.69 0.30
C ALA A 271 -17.22 -16.07 -0.98
N ASN A 272 -16.90 -15.47 -2.11
CA ASN A 272 -17.51 -15.82 -3.40
C ASN A 272 -17.12 -17.23 -3.86
N ASP A 273 -15.86 -17.62 -3.69
CA ASP A 273 -15.43 -19.00 -3.98
C ASP A 273 -16.16 -20.01 -3.06
N LEU A 274 -16.36 -19.67 -1.77
CA LEU A 274 -17.14 -20.46 -0.82
C LEU A 274 -18.62 -20.56 -1.24
N LEU A 275 -19.26 -19.47 -1.70
CA LEU A 275 -20.63 -19.50 -2.20
C LEU A 275 -20.80 -20.48 -3.35
N GLU A 276 -19.85 -20.55 -4.28
CA GLU A 276 -19.89 -21.54 -5.36
C GLU A 276 -19.89 -22.98 -4.85
N ILE A 277 -19.07 -23.28 -3.82
CA ILE A 277 -19.01 -24.61 -3.21
C ILE A 277 -20.34 -24.93 -2.49
N ILE A 278 -20.88 -23.98 -1.75
CA ILE A 278 -22.18 -24.13 -1.06
C ILE A 278 -23.28 -24.47 -2.07
N TRP A 279 -23.38 -23.73 -3.17
CA TRP A 279 -24.38 -23.99 -4.22
C TRP A 279 -24.18 -25.32 -4.95
N LYS A 280 -22.94 -25.72 -5.22
CA LYS A 280 -22.64 -27.04 -5.83
C LYS A 280 -23.07 -28.21 -4.94
N ASN A 281 -23.27 -27.99 -3.65
CA ASN A 281 -23.77 -28.97 -2.69
C ASN A 281 -25.25 -28.79 -2.34
N ASP A 282 -26.05 -28.07 -3.17
CA ASP A 282 -27.49 -27.80 -2.99
C ASP A 282 -27.81 -27.06 -1.67
N LEU A 283 -26.85 -26.37 -1.08
CA LEU A 283 -26.99 -25.59 0.14
C LEU A 283 -27.17 -24.09 -0.17
N LYS A 284 -27.69 -23.32 0.77
CA LYS A 284 -28.09 -21.93 0.59
C LYS A 284 -27.52 -21.02 1.66
N VAL A 285 -27.21 -19.79 1.27
CA VAL A 285 -26.90 -18.68 2.16
C VAL A 285 -28.03 -17.65 2.06
N PRO A 286 -28.66 -17.23 3.17
CA PRO A 286 -28.31 -17.51 4.55
C PRO A 286 -29.05 -18.74 5.16
N ASP A 287 -29.83 -19.51 4.39
CA ASP A 287 -30.76 -20.52 4.93
C ASP A 287 -30.02 -21.64 5.68
N ASP A 288 -28.98 -22.20 5.12
CA ASP A 288 -28.20 -23.28 5.70
C ASP A 288 -26.93 -22.77 6.37
N PHE A 289 -26.32 -21.69 5.85
CA PHE A 289 -25.12 -21.06 6.37
C PHE A 289 -25.23 -19.55 6.37
N SER A 290 -24.68 -18.92 7.41
CA SER A 290 -24.41 -17.49 7.42
C SER A 290 -22.94 -17.21 7.07
N ILE A 291 -22.69 -16.14 6.32
CA ILE A 291 -21.33 -15.73 5.93
C ILE A 291 -21.11 -14.28 6.31
N VAL A 292 -19.96 -14.01 6.98
CA VAL A 292 -19.44 -12.66 7.15
C VAL A 292 -18.04 -12.60 6.53
N SER A 293 -17.80 -11.57 5.77
CA SER A 293 -16.59 -11.39 4.99
C SER A 293 -15.87 -10.07 5.34
N HIS A 294 -14.81 -9.77 4.61
CA HIS A 294 -14.06 -8.52 4.71
C HIS A 294 -13.86 -7.90 3.33
N ASP A 295 -13.55 -6.60 3.34
CA ASP A 295 -13.22 -5.69 2.25
C ASP A 295 -14.39 -4.90 1.68
N ASN A 296 -15.65 -5.32 1.85
CA ASN A 296 -16.82 -4.62 1.31
C ASN A 296 -16.58 -4.16 -0.15
N SER A 297 -16.12 -5.10 -0.98
CA SER A 297 -15.86 -4.87 -2.39
C SER A 297 -17.12 -5.00 -3.23
N TYR A 298 -17.04 -4.68 -4.53
CA TYR A 298 -18.16 -4.92 -5.45
C TYR A 298 -18.60 -6.40 -5.47
N LEU A 299 -17.71 -7.34 -5.14
CA LEU A 299 -18.05 -8.76 -5.05
C LEU A 299 -19.07 -9.04 -3.95
N SER A 300 -19.05 -8.28 -2.85
CA SER A 300 -20.03 -8.44 -1.77
C SER A 300 -21.45 -7.99 -2.16
N GLU A 301 -21.59 -7.15 -3.18
CA GLU A 301 -22.87 -6.61 -3.65
C GLU A 301 -23.44 -7.37 -4.87
N MET A 302 -22.54 -7.84 -5.76
CA MET A 302 -22.95 -8.42 -7.05
C MET A 302 -23.30 -9.91 -6.98
N SER A 303 -22.97 -10.61 -5.90
CA SER A 303 -23.34 -12.01 -5.73
C SER A 303 -24.86 -12.17 -5.53
N SER A 304 -25.40 -13.33 -5.85
CA SER A 304 -26.84 -13.65 -5.66
C SER A 304 -27.26 -13.54 -4.20
N THR A 305 -26.34 -13.75 -3.27
CA THR A 305 -26.48 -13.44 -1.85
C THR A 305 -25.54 -12.30 -1.51
N GLN A 306 -26.08 -11.14 -1.20
CA GLN A 306 -25.27 -9.98 -0.82
C GLN A 306 -24.58 -10.22 0.53
N LEU A 307 -23.24 -10.13 0.55
CA LEU A 307 -22.43 -10.46 1.71
C LEU A 307 -22.41 -9.33 2.75
N THR A 308 -22.70 -9.66 3.99
CA THR A 308 -22.32 -8.86 5.15
C THR A 308 -20.80 -8.85 5.23
N SER A 309 -20.18 -7.67 5.19
CA SER A 309 -18.75 -7.54 5.02
C SER A 309 -18.20 -6.37 5.83
N VAL A 310 -17.03 -6.52 6.45
CA VAL A 310 -16.33 -5.44 7.11
C VAL A 310 -15.69 -4.55 6.05
N ASP A 311 -15.94 -3.25 6.13
CA ASP A 311 -15.44 -2.29 5.13
C ASP A 311 -13.93 -2.10 5.22
N HIS A 312 -13.28 -2.08 4.06
CA HIS A 312 -11.90 -1.67 3.88
C HIS A 312 -11.90 -0.27 3.25
N PRO A 313 -11.26 0.73 3.86
CA PRO A 313 -11.30 2.13 3.41
C PRO A 313 -10.37 2.37 2.20
N LYS A 314 -10.57 1.59 1.14
CA LYS A 314 -9.69 1.45 -0.04
C LYS A 314 -9.12 2.76 -0.58
N SER A 315 -9.98 3.66 -1.03
CA SER A 315 -9.57 4.95 -1.59
C SER A 315 -8.96 5.89 -0.55
N ASP A 316 -9.53 5.91 0.67
CA ASP A 316 -9.07 6.77 1.74
C ASP A 316 -7.72 6.29 2.30
N LEU A 317 -7.49 4.96 2.34
CA LEU A 317 -6.21 4.37 2.70
C LEU A 317 -5.13 4.79 1.70
N GLY A 318 -5.41 4.68 0.40
CA GLY A 318 -4.49 5.12 -0.64
C GLY A 318 -4.20 6.62 -0.59
N LYS A 319 -5.23 7.44 -0.43
CA LYS A 319 -5.09 8.90 -0.24
C LYS A 319 -4.22 9.21 0.98
N LYS A 320 -4.52 8.59 2.13
CA LYS A 320 -3.78 8.82 3.37
C LYS A 320 -2.30 8.42 3.26
N ALA A 321 -2.00 7.33 2.57
CA ALA A 321 -0.62 6.91 2.32
C ALA A 321 0.14 7.94 1.47
N ALA A 322 -0.51 8.49 0.44
CA ALA A 322 0.07 9.57 -0.37
C ALA A 322 0.29 10.86 0.45
N GLU A 323 -0.66 11.27 1.29
CA GLU A 323 -0.49 12.40 2.21
C GLU A 323 0.72 12.21 3.14
N LEU A 324 0.87 11.02 3.74
CA LEU A 324 1.98 10.73 4.66
C LEU A 324 3.33 10.72 3.97
N VAL A 325 3.45 10.07 2.80
CA VAL A 325 4.73 10.07 2.08
C VAL A 325 5.12 11.46 1.62
N LEU A 326 4.16 12.28 1.16
CA LEU A 326 4.43 13.66 0.76
C LEU A 326 4.79 14.56 1.94
N THR A 327 4.17 14.33 3.10
CA THR A 327 4.56 15.00 4.35
C THR A 327 6.00 14.69 4.71
N SER A 328 6.40 13.40 4.65
CA SER A 328 7.79 12.98 4.88
C SER A 328 8.77 13.61 3.88
N VAL A 329 8.40 13.64 2.60
CA VAL A 329 9.21 14.26 1.53
C VAL A 329 9.41 15.76 1.76
N ASN A 330 8.40 16.46 2.32
CA ASN A 330 8.45 17.91 2.50
C ASN A 330 9.11 18.34 3.81
N ASN A 331 8.90 17.57 4.89
CA ASN A 331 9.35 17.93 6.24
C ASN A 331 10.69 17.29 6.62
N GLY A 332 11.27 16.46 5.74
CA GLY A 332 12.50 15.72 6.05
C GLY A 332 12.26 14.56 7.02
N ASN A 333 13.23 14.29 7.90
CA ASN A 333 13.22 13.12 8.79
C ASN A 333 12.33 13.27 10.05
N GLU A 334 11.29 14.08 10.04
CA GLU A 334 10.34 14.08 11.15
C GLU A 334 9.66 12.72 11.26
N LYS A 335 9.58 12.20 12.50
CA LYS A 335 8.91 10.91 12.75
C LYS A 335 7.43 11.06 12.46
N ILE A 336 6.95 10.28 11.50
CA ILE A 336 5.53 10.15 11.18
C ILE A 336 5.00 8.92 11.92
N GLU A 337 3.85 9.06 12.56
CA GLU A 337 3.16 7.97 13.23
C GLU A 337 2.29 7.17 12.25
N ASP A 338 2.01 5.93 12.62
CA ASP A 338 1.07 5.09 11.89
C ASP A 338 -0.33 5.71 11.90
N TYR A 339 -1.05 5.47 10.83
CA TYR A 339 -2.47 5.81 10.75
C TYR A 339 -3.30 4.54 10.66
N VAL A 340 -4.17 4.32 11.65
CA VAL A 340 -4.99 3.13 11.76
C VAL A 340 -6.44 3.49 11.53
N PHE A 341 -7.03 2.95 10.46
CA PHE A 341 -8.47 3.05 10.21
C PHE A 341 -9.24 2.11 11.14
N LYS A 342 -10.39 2.57 11.61
CA LYS A 342 -11.31 1.73 12.38
C LYS A 342 -12.19 0.94 11.42
N PRO A 343 -12.43 -0.36 11.69
CA PRO A 343 -13.33 -1.16 10.86
C PRO A 343 -14.80 -0.76 11.09
N GLU A 344 -15.62 -0.89 10.03
CA GLU A 344 -17.07 -0.73 10.07
C GLU A 344 -17.71 -1.95 9.40
N LEU A 345 -18.82 -2.46 9.95
CA LEU A 345 -19.54 -3.59 9.39
C LEU A 345 -20.72 -3.12 8.52
N VAL A 346 -20.72 -3.56 7.27
CA VAL A 346 -21.83 -3.34 6.34
C VAL A 346 -22.69 -4.60 6.29
N ARG A 347 -23.85 -4.53 6.97
CA ARG A 347 -24.82 -5.64 7.04
C ARG A 347 -25.61 -5.77 5.74
N ARG A 348 -25.74 -7.02 5.27
CA ARG A 348 -26.55 -7.39 4.10
C ARG A 348 -27.33 -8.67 4.38
N THR A 349 -27.57 -9.49 3.35
CA THR A 349 -28.50 -10.64 3.43
C THR A 349 -27.82 -11.97 3.75
N SER A 350 -26.50 -12.04 3.89
CA SER A 350 -25.77 -13.30 4.08
C SER A 350 -25.77 -13.84 5.51
N VAL A 351 -26.36 -13.12 6.45
CA VAL A 351 -26.47 -13.55 7.86
C VAL A 351 -27.93 -13.65 8.25
N LYS A 352 -28.28 -14.77 8.89
CA LYS A 352 -29.60 -15.02 9.45
C LYS A 352 -29.49 -15.32 10.94
N LYS A 353 -30.47 -14.92 11.71
CA LYS A 353 -30.59 -15.29 13.12
C LYS A 353 -31.13 -16.73 13.25
N ILE A 354 -30.49 -17.58 14.05
CA ILE A 354 -30.90 -18.98 14.32
C ILE A 354 -31.33 -19.19 15.76
#